data_da0bfac269a8596dd3a25e5dcae3ac58
#
_entry.id   da0bfac269a8596dd3a25e5dcae3ac58
#
_cell.length_a   1.000
_cell.length_b   1.000
_cell.length_c   1.000
_cell.angle_alpha   90.00
_cell.angle_beta   90.00
_cell.angle_gamma   90.00
#
_symmetry.space_group_name_H-M   'P 1'
#
loop_
_entity.id
_entity.type
_entity.pdbx_description
1 polymer ?
#
loop_
_entity_poly.entity_id
_entity_poly.type
_entity_poly.pdbx_seq_one_letter_code
_entity_poly.pdbx_strand_id
1 'polypeptide(L)'
;MRRLLLAVLAAAAVAAASGPMSFPRDHGSHPDTTLEWWYWTGHLRSDDGRAFGFQLTFFRLRDLHLAHFAWSDLGAGKFAFAEKTHLGLPGIAGAAAGRLDAFNEDWFARENADRQLLHARAPGVGELSLTLTPQKPPVLHGEGGISRKGPDADDYSHYVSIPRLSAAGSWSTG
;
A
#
# COMPACT_ATOMS: atom_id res chain seq x y z
N MET A 1 -31.16 13.11 7.09
CA MET A 1 -29.95 12.44 6.61
C MET A 1 -28.81 12.74 7.58
N ARG A 2 -28.49 11.80 8.49
CA ARG A 2 -27.42 11.95 9.48
C ARG A 2 -26.11 11.50 8.86
N ARG A 3 -25.16 12.40 8.69
CA ARG A 3 -23.77 12.08 8.33
C ARG A 3 -23.11 11.44 9.56
N LEU A 4 -22.78 10.16 9.49
CA LEU A 4 -21.88 9.52 10.43
C LEU A 4 -20.46 9.97 10.10
N LEU A 5 -19.90 10.87 10.90
CA LEU A 5 -18.44 11.07 10.95
C LEU A 5 -17.84 9.89 11.72
N LEU A 6 -17.17 8.98 11.03
CA LEU A 6 -16.29 8.03 11.69
C LEU A 6 -15.04 8.78 12.13
N ALA A 7 -15.00 9.16 13.41
CA ALA A 7 -13.76 9.55 14.05
C ALA A 7 -12.99 8.25 14.38
N VAL A 8 -11.96 7.94 13.61
CA VAL A 8 -10.99 6.89 13.98
C VAL A 8 -10.11 7.43 15.09
N LEU A 9 -10.45 7.11 16.33
CA LEU A 9 -9.57 7.30 17.48
C LEU A 9 -8.45 6.26 17.38
N ALA A 10 -7.28 6.67 16.93
CA ALA A 10 -6.08 5.87 16.95
C ALA A 10 -5.44 5.89 18.33
N ALA A 11 -5.79 4.94 19.19
CA ALA A 11 -4.96 4.55 20.32
C ALA A 11 -4.17 3.32 19.89
N ALA A 12 -2.99 3.50 19.32
CA ALA A 12 -2.11 2.42 18.91
C ALA A 12 -1.10 2.16 20.02
N ALA A 13 -1.32 1.10 20.79
CA ALA A 13 -0.21 0.48 21.52
C ALA A 13 0.62 -0.29 20.48
N VAL A 14 1.76 0.27 20.10
CA VAL A 14 2.71 -0.36 19.17
C VAL A 14 3.65 -1.23 19.98
N ALA A 15 3.47 -2.55 19.89
CA ALA A 15 4.54 -3.47 20.29
C ALA A 15 5.70 -3.26 19.29
N ALA A 16 6.83 -2.78 19.77
CA ALA A 16 8.01 -2.57 18.95
C ALA A 16 8.49 -3.90 18.39
N ALA A 17 8.60 -4.03 17.08
CA ALA A 17 9.41 -5.07 16.48
C ALA A 17 10.85 -4.85 16.99
N SER A 18 11.33 -5.74 17.87
CA SER A 18 12.61 -5.60 18.52
C SER A 18 13.73 -6.02 17.57
N GLY A 19 14.25 -5.06 16.81
CA GLY A 19 15.42 -5.27 15.95
C GLY A 19 15.46 -4.36 14.73
N PRO A 20 16.62 -4.26 14.05
CA PRO A 20 16.73 -3.51 12.81
C PRO A 20 15.89 -4.16 11.70
N MET A 21 15.25 -3.34 10.88
CA MET A 21 14.49 -3.82 9.71
C MET A 21 15.41 -4.57 8.74
N SER A 22 14.95 -5.71 8.27
CA SER A 22 15.68 -6.60 7.36
C SER A 22 14.83 -6.91 6.13
N PHE A 23 15.29 -6.51 4.95
CA PHE A 23 14.60 -6.74 3.69
C PHE A 23 15.17 -7.96 2.94
N PRO A 24 14.30 -8.74 2.28
CA PRO A 24 12.88 -8.50 1.97
C PRO A 24 11.89 -8.88 3.09
N ARG A 25 12.32 -9.52 4.18
CA ARG A 25 11.43 -10.04 5.24
C ARG A 25 10.43 -8.98 5.72
N ASP A 26 10.90 -7.78 6.02
CA ASP A 26 10.09 -6.72 6.61
C ASP A 26 9.31 -5.88 5.57
N HIS A 27 9.24 -6.37 4.30
CA HIS A 27 8.18 -5.97 3.38
C HIS A 27 6.85 -6.64 3.70
N GLY A 28 6.85 -7.69 4.51
CA GLY A 28 5.67 -8.43 4.93
C GLY A 28 4.95 -7.79 6.11
N SER A 29 3.90 -8.46 6.55
CA SER A 29 3.11 -8.07 7.71
C SER A 29 3.82 -8.38 9.03
N HIS A 30 3.59 -7.54 10.03
CA HIS A 30 4.06 -7.69 11.42
C HIS A 30 2.83 -7.93 12.31
N PRO A 31 2.46 -9.18 12.61
CA PRO A 31 1.20 -9.53 13.29
C PRO A 31 0.98 -8.82 14.63
N ASP A 32 2.05 -8.50 15.34
CA ASP A 32 2.00 -7.81 16.63
C ASP A 32 1.70 -6.31 16.53
N THR A 33 1.67 -5.77 15.31
CA THR A 33 1.36 -4.36 15.05
C THR A 33 -0.14 -4.18 14.89
N THR A 34 -0.71 -3.14 15.52
CA THR A 34 -2.15 -2.85 15.43
C THR A 34 -2.56 -2.32 14.07
N LEU A 35 -1.73 -1.46 13.47
CA LEU A 35 -1.97 -0.80 12.19
C LEU A 35 -0.73 -0.89 11.31
N GLU A 36 -0.91 -1.37 10.10
CA GLU A 36 0.11 -1.37 9.06
C GLU A 36 -0.46 -0.88 7.75
N TRP A 37 0.40 -0.39 6.86
CA TRP A 37 0.02 -0.01 5.51
C TRP A 37 1.16 -0.24 4.53
N TRP A 38 0.76 -0.57 3.32
CA TRP A 38 1.62 -0.68 2.14
C TRP A 38 1.01 0.20 1.06
N TYR A 39 1.79 1.08 0.45
CA TYR A 39 1.25 1.92 -0.60
C TYR A 39 2.25 2.15 -1.73
N TRP A 40 1.69 2.26 -2.90
CA TRP A 40 2.39 2.63 -4.13
C TRP A 40 1.68 3.82 -4.72
N THR A 41 2.46 4.80 -5.11
CA THR A 41 1.96 5.98 -5.80
C THR A 41 3.00 6.43 -6.82
N GLY A 42 2.56 6.98 -7.93
CA GLY A 42 3.49 7.42 -8.95
C GLY A 42 2.81 7.98 -10.18
N HIS A 43 3.66 8.46 -11.07
CA HIS A 43 3.28 8.86 -12.42
C HIS A 43 3.69 7.79 -13.40
N LEU A 44 2.79 7.49 -14.33
CA LEU A 44 2.99 6.56 -15.43
C LEU A 44 2.87 7.31 -16.76
N ARG A 45 3.57 6.80 -17.76
CA ARG A 45 3.44 7.29 -19.13
C ARG A 45 3.15 6.09 -20.04
N SER A 46 2.09 6.19 -20.82
CA SER A 46 1.78 5.18 -21.85
C SER A 46 2.66 5.34 -23.08
N ASP A 47 2.68 4.32 -23.92
CA ASP A 47 3.49 4.30 -25.15
C ASP A 47 3.09 5.41 -26.14
N ASP A 48 1.83 5.84 -26.11
CA ASP A 48 1.32 6.99 -26.89
C ASP A 48 1.59 8.36 -26.23
N GLY A 49 2.36 8.38 -25.10
CA GLY A 49 2.83 9.58 -24.44
C GLY A 49 1.88 10.21 -23.43
N ARG A 50 0.69 9.65 -23.20
CA ARG A 50 -0.25 10.14 -22.17
C ARG A 50 0.31 9.95 -20.77
N ALA A 51 0.02 10.90 -19.89
CA ALA A 51 0.47 10.90 -18.51
C ALA A 51 -0.67 10.58 -17.56
N PHE A 52 -0.38 9.70 -16.59
CA PHE A 52 -1.33 9.23 -15.59
C PHE A 52 -0.72 9.27 -14.20
N GLY A 53 -1.57 9.39 -13.18
CA GLY A 53 -1.22 9.14 -11.80
C GLY A 53 -1.95 7.90 -11.29
N PHE A 54 -1.33 7.16 -10.38
CA PHE A 54 -1.99 6.05 -9.69
C PHE A 54 -1.64 6.03 -8.22
N GLN A 55 -2.52 5.42 -7.44
CA GLN A 55 -2.27 5.02 -6.07
C GLN A 55 -2.93 3.68 -5.80
N LEU A 56 -2.20 2.76 -5.20
CA LEU A 56 -2.71 1.50 -4.66
C LEU A 56 -2.21 1.38 -3.22
N THR A 57 -3.14 1.20 -2.28
CA THR A 57 -2.81 1.13 -0.86
C THR A 57 -3.55 -0.02 -0.21
N PHE A 58 -2.86 -0.77 0.64
CA PHE A 58 -3.44 -1.76 1.53
C PHE A 58 -3.20 -1.33 2.96
N PHE A 59 -4.22 -1.50 3.80
CA PHE A 59 -4.15 -1.27 5.24
C PHE A 59 -4.58 -2.54 5.97
N ARG A 60 -3.92 -2.80 7.08
CA ARG A 60 -4.35 -3.76 8.08
C ARG A 60 -4.53 -3.05 9.41
N LEU A 61 -5.75 -3.10 9.94
CA LEU A 61 -6.07 -2.65 11.29
C LEU A 61 -6.58 -3.87 12.06
N ARG A 62 -5.68 -4.54 12.80
CA ARG A 62 -5.95 -5.86 13.39
C ARG A 62 -6.45 -6.84 12.32
N ASP A 63 -7.69 -7.29 12.43
CA ASP A 63 -8.32 -8.22 11.50
C ASP A 63 -9.07 -7.53 10.34
N LEU A 64 -9.11 -6.21 10.32
CA LEU A 64 -9.75 -5.44 9.25
C LEU A 64 -8.72 -5.10 8.18
N HIS A 65 -9.04 -5.43 6.93
CA HIS A 65 -8.22 -5.13 5.76
C HIS A 65 -8.96 -4.17 4.83
N LEU A 66 -8.33 -3.04 4.52
CA LEU A 66 -8.83 -2.07 3.57
C LEU A 66 -7.87 -1.99 2.38
N ALA A 67 -8.41 -1.70 1.21
CA ALA A 67 -7.60 -1.40 0.03
C ALA A 67 -8.21 -0.21 -0.71
N HIS A 68 -7.34 0.70 -1.18
CA HIS A 68 -7.71 1.87 -1.95
C HIS A 68 -7.01 1.82 -3.30
N PHE A 69 -7.76 2.06 -4.37
CA PHE A 69 -7.24 2.20 -5.71
C PHE A 69 -7.71 3.51 -6.33
N ALA A 70 -6.76 4.34 -6.74
CA ALA A 70 -7.04 5.61 -7.41
C ALA A 70 -6.28 5.71 -8.74
N TRP A 71 -6.92 6.35 -9.70
CA TRP A 71 -6.38 6.62 -11.02
C TRP A 71 -6.67 8.05 -11.45
N SER A 72 -5.67 8.71 -12.04
CA SER A 72 -5.79 10.07 -12.58
C SER A 72 -5.34 10.08 -14.03
N ASP A 73 -6.20 10.49 -14.96
CA ASP A 73 -5.81 10.87 -16.31
C ASP A 73 -5.46 12.36 -16.31
N LEU A 74 -4.17 12.68 -16.38
CA LEU A 74 -3.69 14.05 -16.23
C LEU A 74 -4.04 14.90 -17.48
N GLY A 75 -4.12 14.28 -18.65
CA GLY A 75 -4.49 14.97 -19.89
C GLY A 75 -5.97 15.29 -19.95
N ALA A 76 -6.82 14.40 -19.47
CA ALA A 76 -8.27 14.59 -19.44
C ALA A 76 -8.78 15.30 -18.17
N GLY A 77 -7.92 15.51 -17.15
CA GLY A 77 -8.32 16.07 -15.85
C GLY A 77 -9.32 15.18 -15.10
N LYS A 78 -9.26 13.85 -15.30
CA LYS A 78 -10.19 12.91 -14.68
C LYS A 78 -9.53 12.21 -13.50
N PHE A 79 -10.33 11.98 -12.46
CA PHE A 79 -9.96 11.20 -11.27
C PHE A 79 -11.03 10.14 -11.01
N ALA A 80 -10.60 8.94 -10.67
CA ALA A 80 -11.47 7.85 -10.27
C ALA A 80 -10.88 7.13 -9.04
N PHE A 81 -11.75 6.61 -8.18
CA PHE A 81 -11.39 5.98 -6.92
C PHE A 81 -12.33 4.83 -6.61
N ALA A 82 -11.78 3.77 -6.05
CA ALA A 82 -12.52 2.65 -5.49
C ALA A 82 -11.84 2.16 -4.20
N GLU A 83 -12.64 1.51 -3.35
CA GLU A 83 -12.15 0.92 -2.10
C GLU A 83 -12.77 -0.46 -1.88
N LYS A 84 -12.06 -1.30 -1.12
CA LYS A 84 -12.52 -2.58 -0.62
C LYS A 84 -12.25 -2.68 0.86
N THR A 85 -13.18 -3.28 1.61
CA THR A 85 -13.04 -3.48 3.05
C THR A 85 -13.56 -4.86 3.42
N HIS A 86 -12.69 -5.70 3.98
CA HIS A 86 -13.03 -7.06 4.43
C HIS A 86 -12.35 -7.41 5.75
N LEU A 87 -12.91 -8.36 6.46
CA LEU A 87 -12.17 -9.05 7.52
C LEU A 87 -11.08 -9.94 6.90
N GLY A 88 -9.99 -10.13 7.62
CA GLY A 88 -8.88 -11.00 7.25
C GLY A 88 -9.29 -12.47 7.26
N LEU A 89 -9.79 -12.95 6.14
CA LEU A 89 -10.21 -14.34 5.94
C LEU A 89 -9.40 -14.96 4.80
N PRO A 90 -9.01 -16.23 4.93
CA PRO A 90 -8.27 -16.95 3.88
C PRO A 90 -8.93 -16.81 2.50
N GLY A 91 -8.15 -16.34 1.53
CA GLY A 91 -8.60 -16.15 0.14
C GLY A 91 -9.50 -14.93 -0.10
N ILE A 92 -9.86 -14.16 0.94
CA ILE A 92 -10.66 -12.93 0.80
C ILE A 92 -9.78 -11.70 1.01
N ALA A 93 -9.15 -11.57 2.18
CA ALA A 93 -8.23 -10.47 2.44
C ALA A 93 -7.17 -10.89 3.44
N GLY A 94 -5.96 -10.35 3.29
CA GLY A 94 -4.86 -10.71 4.17
C GLY A 94 -3.54 -10.03 3.82
N ALA A 95 -2.55 -10.27 4.68
CA ALA A 95 -1.15 -9.91 4.43
C ALA A 95 -0.25 -10.98 5.07
N ALA A 96 0.71 -11.49 4.30
CA ALA A 96 1.63 -12.51 4.78
C ALA A 96 2.76 -11.90 5.62
N ALA A 97 3.16 -12.58 6.68
CA ALA A 97 4.40 -12.26 7.39
C ALA A 97 5.62 -12.75 6.57
N GLY A 98 6.72 -12.00 6.68
CA GLY A 98 8.02 -12.40 6.12
C GLY A 98 8.20 -12.21 4.61
N ARG A 99 7.20 -11.73 3.91
CA ARG A 99 7.26 -11.33 2.50
C ARG A 99 6.15 -10.37 2.16
N LEU A 100 6.33 -9.56 1.12
CA LEU A 100 5.24 -8.78 0.56
C LEU A 100 4.21 -9.70 -0.12
N ASP A 101 3.05 -9.82 0.48
CA ASP A 101 1.86 -10.47 -0.10
C ASP A 101 0.63 -9.92 0.62
N ALA A 102 0.21 -8.72 0.24
CA ALA A 102 -1.00 -8.07 0.73
C ALA A 102 -2.09 -8.14 -0.34
N PHE A 103 -3.30 -8.52 0.05
CA PHE A 103 -4.40 -8.67 -0.90
C PHE A 103 -5.77 -8.35 -0.28
N ASN A 104 -6.71 -8.00 -1.14
CA ASN A 104 -8.12 -7.79 -0.82
C ASN A 104 -8.94 -8.21 -2.05
N GLU A 105 -9.51 -9.42 -2.02
CA GLU A 105 -10.08 -10.15 -3.15
C GLU A 105 -9.06 -10.30 -4.28
N ASP A 106 -9.36 -9.76 -5.47
CA ASP A 106 -8.49 -9.78 -6.65
C ASP A 106 -7.43 -8.68 -6.67
N TRP A 107 -7.50 -7.69 -5.78
CA TRP A 107 -6.43 -6.69 -5.67
C TRP A 107 -5.27 -7.24 -4.86
N PHE A 108 -4.05 -7.01 -5.32
CA PHE A 108 -2.88 -7.48 -4.58
C PHE A 108 -1.62 -6.66 -4.83
N ALA A 109 -0.69 -6.78 -3.88
CA ALA A 109 0.70 -6.41 -3.99
C ALA A 109 1.55 -7.59 -3.52
N ARG A 110 2.41 -8.12 -4.37
CA ARG A 110 3.21 -9.33 -4.11
C ARG A 110 4.66 -9.16 -4.53
N GLU A 111 5.55 -9.79 -3.79
CA GLU A 111 6.94 -9.93 -4.18
C GLU A 111 7.14 -11.19 -5.04
N ASN A 112 7.92 -11.03 -6.12
CA ASN A 112 8.40 -12.12 -6.96
C ASN A 112 9.87 -11.85 -7.27
N ALA A 113 10.74 -12.59 -6.61
CA ALA A 113 12.19 -12.35 -6.60
C ALA A 113 12.51 -10.91 -6.13
N ASP A 114 13.11 -10.09 -6.98
CA ASP A 114 13.49 -8.71 -6.73
C ASP A 114 12.45 -7.67 -7.20
N ARG A 115 11.27 -8.14 -7.62
CA ARG A 115 10.21 -7.29 -8.20
C ARG A 115 8.96 -7.31 -7.35
N GLN A 116 8.18 -6.25 -7.48
CA GLN A 116 6.87 -6.15 -6.86
C GLN A 116 5.80 -6.17 -7.96
N LEU A 117 4.79 -7.01 -7.79
CA LEU A 117 3.66 -7.14 -8.70
C LEU A 117 2.46 -6.47 -8.06
N LEU A 118 1.85 -5.53 -8.76
CA LEU A 118 0.62 -4.87 -8.35
C LEU A 118 -0.51 -5.22 -9.29
N HIS A 119 -1.67 -5.47 -8.73
CA HIS A 119 -2.90 -5.62 -9.51
C HIS A 119 -4.07 -5.02 -8.76
N ALA A 120 -4.91 -4.27 -9.49
CA ALA A 120 -6.19 -3.78 -8.99
C ALA A 120 -7.16 -3.58 -10.16
N ARG A 121 -8.42 -3.94 -9.97
CA ARG A 121 -9.49 -3.77 -10.94
C ARG A 121 -10.76 -3.29 -10.25
N ALA A 122 -11.35 -2.20 -10.73
CA ALA A 122 -12.59 -1.69 -10.21
C ALA A 122 -13.47 -1.06 -11.30
N PRO A 123 -14.81 -1.29 -11.26
CA PRO A 123 -15.75 -0.60 -12.15
C PRO A 123 -15.60 0.92 -12.04
N GLY A 124 -15.58 1.61 -13.17
CA GLY A 124 -15.44 3.08 -13.22
C GLY A 124 -14.04 3.61 -12.91
N VAL A 125 -13.11 2.78 -12.44
CA VAL A 125 -11.68 3.13 -12.30
C VAL A 125 -10.88 2.51 -13.43
N GLY A 126 -11.00 1.22 -13.65
CA GLY A 126 -10.26 0.44 -14.65
C GLY A 126 -9.49 -0.72 -14.03
N GLU A 127 -8.57 -1.29 -14.79
CA GLU A 127 -7.69 -2.37 -14.39
C GLU A 127 -6.23 -1.97 -14.56
N LEU A 128 -5.46 -2.08 -13.48
CA LEU A 128 -4.03 -1.80 -13.42
C LEU A 128 -3.26 -3.08 -13.10
N SER A 129 -2.26 -3.40 -13.90
CA SER A 129 -1.29 -4.47 -13.64
C SER A 129 0.11 -3.94 -13.87
N LEU A 130 0.92 -3.89 -12.80
CA LEU A 130 2.29 -3.38 -12.86
C LEU A 130 3.29 -4.38 -12.31
N THR A 131 4.44 -4.44 -12.95
CA THR A 131 5.68 -4.99 -12.42
C THR A 131 6.60 -3.82 -12.07
N LEU A 132 6.97 -3.71 -10.81
CA LEU A 132 7.83 -2.67 -10.29
C LEU A 132 9.19 -3.26 -9.93
N THR A 133 10.26 -2.59 -10.36
CA THR A 133 11.64 -3.00 -10.06
C THR A 133 12.34 -1.87 -9.30
N PRO A 134 12.79 -2.12 -8.05
CA PRO A 134 13.55 -1.14 -7.27
C PRO A 134 14.80 -0.66 -8.00
N GLN A 135 15.01 0.65 -8.04
CA GLN A 135 16.17 1.29 -8.66
C GLN A 135 17.10 1.93 -7.62
N LYS A 136 16.66 1.95 -6.36
CA LYS A 136 17.42 2.43 -5.21
C LYS A 136 17.12 1.55 -4.00
N PRO A 137 18.04 1.46 -3.04
CA PRO A 137 17.79 0.75 -1.79
C PRO A 137 16.66 1.41 -0.99
N PRO A 138 16.05 0.67 -0.06
CA PRO A 138 15.07 1.21 0.89
C PRO A 138 15.67 2.36 1.72
N VAL A 139 14.85 3.35 2.02
CA VAL A 139 15.19 4.49 2.89
C VAL A 139 14.38 4.38 4.17
N LEU A 140 15.08 4.28 5.29
CA LEU A 140 14.49 4.30 6.62
C LEU A 140 14.22 5.74 7.03
N HIS A 141 12.97 6.08 7.35
CA HIS A 141 12.58 7.43 7.76
C HIS A 141 12.75 7.62 9.25
N GLY A 142 13.17 8.83 9.65
CA GLY A 142 13.47 9.14 11.05
C GLY A 142 14.77 8.49 11.54
N GLU A 143 14.87 8.21 12.82
CA GLU A 143 16.04 7.57 13.41
C GLU A 143 15.91 6.06 13.32
N GLY A 144 16.72 5.42 12.47
CA GLY A 144 16.70 3.95 12.29
C GLY A 144 15.39 3.38 11.77
N GLY A 145 14.56 4.19 11.09
CA GLY A 145 13.24 3.78 10.61
C GLY A 145 12.08 4.15 11.54
N ILE A 146 12.37 4.78 12.69
CA ILE A 146 11.36 5.22 13.65
C ILE A 146 10.92 6.64 13.29
N SER A 147 9.70 6.78 12.79
CA SER A 147 9.10 8.05 12.41
C SER A 147 8.08 8.48 13.46
N ARG A 148 8.37 9.54 14.21
CA ARG A 148 7.47 10.12 15.20
C ARG A 148 6.19 10.64 14.54
N LYS A 149 5.04 10.38 15.18
CA LYS A 149 3.71 10.78 14.71
C LYS A 149 2.99 11.71 15.68
N GLY A 150 3.46 11.80 16.93
CA GLY A 150 2.86 12.61 17.97
C GLY A 150 3.81 12.82 19.16
N PRO A 151 3.33 13.47 20.25
CA PRO A 151 4.14 13.82 21.39
C PRO A 151 4.45 12.65 22.33
N ASP A 152 3.60 11.63 22.37
CA ASP A 152 3.75 10.52 23.32
C ASP A 152 4.84 9.53 22.88
N ALA A 153 5.39 8.80 23.81
CA ALA A 153 6.50 7.87 23.56
C ALA A 153 6.15 6.82 22.50
N ASP A 154 4.89 6.38 22.50
CA ASP A 154 4.37 5.34 21.61
C ASP A 154 3.79 5.88 20.29
N ASP A 155 3.80 7.21 20.12
CA ASP A 155 3.33 7.86 18.88
C ASP A 155 4.38 7.80 17.77
N TYR A 156 4.67 6.60 17.30
CA TYR A 156 5.59 6.41 16.17
C TYR A 156 5.15 5.29 15.25
N SER A 157 5.74 5.23 14.08
CA SER A 157 5.64 4.09 13.18
C SER A 157 7.02 3.70 12.68
N HIS A 158 7.23 2.43 12.43
CA HIS A 158 8.31 2.00 11.55
C HIS A 158 7.94 2.40 10.13
N TYR A 159 8.78 3.24 9.51
CA TYR A 159 8.48 3.77 8.19
C TYR A 159 9.68 3.62 7.26
N VAL A 160 9.45 2.91 6.18
CA VAL A 160 10.41 2.73 5.10
C VAL A 160 9.77 3.10 3.78
N SER A 161 10.55 3.65 2.86
CA SER A 161 10.13 3.81 1.47
C SER A 161 11.18 3.29 0.50
N ILE A 162 10.73 2.81 -0.65
CA ILE A 162 11.54 2.52 -1.82
C ILE A 162 11.32 3.68 -2.79
N PRO A 163 12.21 4.69 -2.80
CA PRO A 163 11.90 6.01 -3.38
C PRO A 163 11.90 6.03 -4.91
N ARG A 164 12.41 4.98 -5.54
CA ARG A 164 12.46 4.90 -7.00
C ARG A 164 12.24 3.49 -7.48
N LEU A 165 11.14 3.32 -8.23
CA LEU A 165 10.77 2.09 -8.90
C LEU A 165 10.65 2.36 -10.40
N SER A 166 11.23 1.51 -11.24
CA SER A 166 10.81 1.44 -12.64
C SER A 166 9.54 0.63 -12.73
N ALA A 167 8.61 1.05 -13.56
CA ALA A 167 7.32 0.40 -13.74
C ALA A 167 7.16 -0.06 -15.19
N ALA A 168 6.66 -1.28 -15.37
CA ALA A 168 6.20 -1.80 -16.65
C ALA A 168 4.88 -2.56 -16.43
N GLY A 169 3.96 -2.48 -17.38
CA GLY A 169 2.67 -3.15 -17.23
C GLY A 169 1.60 -2.60 -18.13
N SER A 170 0.37 -2.75 -17.72
CA SER A 170 -0.81 -2.35 -18.51
C SER A 170 -1.84 -1.62 -17.65
N TRP A 171 -2.58 -0.77 -18.33
CA TRP A 171 -3.79 -0.12 -17.87
C TRP A 171 -4.89 -0.28 -18.90
N SER A 172 -6.10 -0.59 -18.46
CA SER A 172 -7.29 -0.56 -19.31
C SER A 172 -8.46 0.12 -18.60
N THR A 173 -9.26 0.87 -19.34
CA THR A 173 -10.56 1.31 -18.85
C THR A 173 -11.50 0.11 -18.78
N GLY A 174 -12.23 -0.04 -17.70
CA GLY A 174 -13.25 -1.06 -17.53
C GLY A 174 -14.51 -0.74 -18.34
#